data_13940937d5fcae380e78a0d1fcfd39b7
#
_entry.id   13940937d5fcae380e78a0d1fcfd39b7
#
_cell.length_a   1.000
_cell.length_b   1.000
_cell.length_c   1.000
_cell.angle_alpha   90.00
_cell.angle_beta   90.00
_cell.angle_gamma   90.00
#
_symmetry.space_group_name_H-M   'P 1'
#
loop_
_entity.id
_entity.type
_entity.pdbx_description
1 polymer ?
#
loop_
_entity_poly.entity_id
_entity_poly.type
_entity_poly.pdbx_seq_one_letter_code
_entity_poly.pdbx_strand_id
1 'polypeptide(L)'
;MVADGQTTYNDWTASSSDLNVRQAFVELGNLPTFEGPFKGSTLWAGKRFDRDNFDIHWIDSDVVFLAGTGGGIYDVKWNDSLRSNFSLYGRNFGDIADSSNSVQNYIVSMNNFAGPVQMMVSGMRAKDNDERQDTNGNPVKGDAANTGVHALLGLHNDSFYGLREGASKTALLYGHGLGAEVKGVGSDGALRSGANTWRFASYGTT
;
A
#
# COMPACT_ATOMS: atom_id res chain seq x y z
N MET A 1 -18.19 -2.28 8.35
CA MET A 1 -18.03 -3.03 9.61
C MET A 1 -18.25 -4.50 9.29
N VAL A 2 -17.30 -5.37 9.56
CA VAL A 2 -17.39 -6.80 9.29
C VAL A 2 -17.30 -7.52 10.62
N ALA A 3 -18.27 -8.39 10.92
CA ALA A 3 -18.19 -9.26 12.08
C ALA A 3 -17.21 -10.38 11.75
N ASP A 4 -16.24 -10.58 12.63
CA ASP A 4 -15.13 -11.48 12.39
C ASP A 4 -14.61 -12.00 13.71
N GLY A 5 -14.39 -13.28 13.80
CA GLY A 5 -13.93 -13.94 15.00
C GLY A 5 -12.44 -14.06 15.17
N GLN A 6 -11.71 -13.61 14.19
CA GLN A 6 -10.26 -13.61 14.25
C GLN A 6 -9.78 -12.21 13.94
N THR A 7 -8.83 -11.77 14.66
CA THR A 7 -8.26 -10.43 14.63
C THR A 7 -7.53 -10.08 13.34
N THR A 8 -7.62 -10.90 12.31
CA THR A 8 -6.95 -10.62 11.06
C THR A 8 -7.71 -9.62 10.25
N TYR A 9 -7.00 -8.70 9.81
CA TYR A 9 -7.28 -7.55 9.01
C TYR A 9 -7.97 -7.83 7.66
N ASN A 10 -7.87 -9.06 7.14
CA ASN A 10 -8.40 -9.50 5.86
C ASN A 10 -9.49 -10.57 5.96
N ASP A 11 -9.90 -10.93 7.15
CA ASP A 11 -10.88 -11.99 7.29
C ASP A 11 -12.27 -11.48 6.92
N TRP A 12 -12.90 -12.19 5.99
CA TRP A 12 -14.28 -11.97 5.55
C TRP A 12 -15.26 -12.95 6.20
N THR A 13 -14.74 -13.95 6.89
CA THR A 13 -15.59 -14.95 7.53
C THR A 13 -15.76 -14.62 9.01
N ALA A 14 -17.00 -14.51 9.46
CA ALA A 14 -17.30 -14.38 10.87
C ALA A 14 -17.39 -15.77 11.48
N SER A 15 -16.43 -16.12 12.33
CA SER A 15 -16.47 -17.36 13.12
C SER A 15 -16.96 -17.13 14.55
N SER A 16 -17.08 -15.87 14.96
CA SER A 16 -17.62 -15.46 16.25
C SER A 16 -18.41 -14.15 16.13
N SER A 17 -18.96 -13.66 17.21
CA SER A 17 -19.71 -12.39 17.26
C SER A 17 -18.82 -11.14 17.40
N ASP A 18 -17.52 -11.25 17.24
CA ASP A 18 -16.61 -10.12 17.35
C ASP A 18 -16.71 -9.20 16.14
N LEU A 19 -16.60 -7.91 16.40
CA LEU A 19 -16.73 -6.86 15.41
C LEU A 19 -15.36 -6.37 14.98
N ASN A 20 -15.01 -6.57 13.72
CA ASN A 20 -13.78 -6.03 13.15
C ASN A 20 -14.06 -4.78 12.30
N VAL A 21 -13.48 -3.67 12.70
CA VAL A 21 -13.51 -2.42 11.92
C VAL A 21 -12.35 -2.43 10.93
N ARG A 22 -12.65 -2.67 9.66
CA ARG A 22 -11.65 -2.75 8.60
C ARG A 22 -11.13 -1.37 8.17
N GLN A 23 -12.02 -0.39 8.12
CA GLN A 23 -11.67 0.99 7.81
C GLN A 23 -12.41 1.95 8.74
N ALA A 24 -11.69 2.91 9.31
CA ALA A 24 -12.22 4.03 10.06
C ALA A 24 -11.23 5.20 9.94
N PHE A 25 -11.57 6.19 9.15
CA PHE A 25 -10.72 7.36 8.89
C PHE A 25 -11.56 8.60 8.69
N VAL A 26 -10.92 9.75 8.79
CA VAL A 26 -11.48 11.07 8.45
C VAL A 26 -10.70 11.67 7.30
N GLU A 27 -11.40 12.45 6.47
CA GLU A 27 -10.81 13.23 5.40
C GLU A 27 -11.23 14.68 5.54
N LEU A 28 -10.28 15.59 5.33
CA LEU A 28 -10.46 17.04 5.35
C LEU A 28 -9.97 17.60 4.02
N GLY A 29 -10.89 17.91 3.15
CA GLY A 29 -10.60 18.48 1.83
C GLY A 29 -10.84 19.99 1.76
N ASN A 30 -10.23 20.65 0.80
CA ASN A 30 -10.43 22.07 0.49
C ASN A 30 -10.25 22.98 1.70
N LEU A 31 -9.23 22.76 2.51
CA LEU A 31 -8.95 23.59 3.68
C LEU A 31 -8.64 25.03 3.23
N PRO A 32 -9.32 26.05 3.79
CA PRO A 32 -9.14 27.44 3.36
C PRO A 32 -7.72 27.99 3.58
N THR A 33 -6.99 27.36 4.49
CA THR A 33 -5.60 27.71 4.82
C THR A 33 -4.57 27.12 3.86
N PHE A 34 -5.00 26.27 2.93
CA PHE A 34 -4.11 25.63 1.98
C PHE A 34 -3.94 26.51 0.73
N GLU A 35 -2.70 26.89 0.48
CA GLU A 35 -2.30 27.75 -0.63
C GLU A 35 -1.24 27.05 -1.51
N GLY A 36 -0.97 27.63 -2.68
CA GLY A 36 0.03 27.12 -3.62
C GLY A 36 -0.23 25.66 -4.02
N PRO A 37 0.77 24.77 -3.97
CA PRO A 37 0.62 23.38 -4.36
C PRO A 37 -0.39 22.59 -3.52
N PHE A 38 -0.68 23.04 -2.31
CA PHE A 38 -1.60 22.39 -1.37
C PHE A 38 -3.06 22.79 -1.56
N LYS A 39 -3.34 23.81 -2.37
CA LYS A 39 -4.72 24.27 -2.62
C LYS A 39 -5.56 23.15 -3.23
N GLY A 40 -6.62 22.78 -2.52
CA GLY A 40 -7.53 21.68 -2.92
C GLY A 40 -7.05 20.29 -2.53
N SER A 41 -5.91 20.19 -1.84
CA SER A 41 -5.44 18.90 -1.30
C SER A 41 -6.37 18.38 -0.21
N THR A 42 -6.33 17.08 -0.01
CA THR A 42 -7.09 16.37 1.03
C THR A 42 -6.14 15.78 2.06
N LEU A 43 -6.33 16.12 3.32
CA LEU A 43 -5.69 15.44 4.45
C LEU A 43 -6.55 14.26 4.88
N TRP A 44 -5.93 13.17 5.30
CA TRP A 44 -6.64 12.08 5.93
C TRP A 44 -5.88 11.55 7.15
N ALA A 45 -6.61 10.94 8.09
CA ALA A 45 -6.04 10.23 9.22
C ALA A 45 -6.97 9.09 9.66
N GLY A 46 -6.39 7.94 10.04
CA GLY A 46 -7.12 6.79 10.53
C GLY A 46 -6.64 5.48 9.94
N LYS A 47 -7.49 4.44 10.03
CA LYS A 47 -7.25 3.11 9.47
C LYS A 47 -7.94 3.00 8.11
N ARG A 48 -7.16 2.74 7.05
CA ARG A 48 -7.73 2.63 5.70
C ARG A 48 -6.95 1.69 4.78
N PHE A 49 -7.63 1.30 3.69
CA PHE A 49 -7.06 0.70 2.49
C PHE A 49 -6.91 1.78 1.42
N ASP A 50 -5.74 1.88 0.84
CA ASP A 50 -5.40 3.02 -0.01
C ASP A 50 -5.21 2.67 -1.48
N ARG A 51 -5.85 1.62 -1.93
CA ARG A 51 -5.73 1.14 -3.30
C ARG A 51 -6.34 2.09 -4.34
N ASP A 52 -7.51 2.66 -4.05
CA ASP A 52 -8.22 3.53 -5.00
C ASP A 52 -7.55 4.91 -5.10
N ASN A 53 -7.12 5.48 -3.97
CA ASN A 53 -6.48 6.78 -3.95
C ASN A 53 -5.10 6.81 -4.59
N PHE A 54 -4.44 5.66 -4.65
CA PHE A 54 -3.16 5.50 -5.34
C PHE A 54 -3.30 4.94 -6.75
N ASP A 55 -4.52 4.70 -7.24
CA ASP A 55 -4.80 4.08 -8.54
C ASP A 55 -4.07 2.74 -8.75
N ILE A 56 -3.98 1.94 -7.69
CA ILE A 56 -3.27 0.66 -7.65
C ILE A 56 -4.19 -0.55 -7.64
N HIS A 57 -5.50 -0.30 -7.68
CA HIS A 57 -6.54 -1.30 -7.87
C HIS A 57 -7.01 -1.27 -9.33
N TRP A 58 -6.84 -2.38 -10.04
CA TRP A 58 -7.22 -2.50 -11.44
C TRP A 58 -8.22 -3.63 -11.61
N ILE A 59 -9.42 -3.32 -12.11
CA ILE A 59 -10.53 -4.25 -12.22
C ILE A 59 -10.87 -4.83 -10.83
N ASP A 60 -10.88 -6.13 -10.67
CA ASP A 60 -11.14 -6.85 -9.41
C ASP A 60 -9.85 -7.30 -8.70
N SER A 61 -8.69 -6.78 -9.10
CA SER A 61 -7.41 -7.23 -8.60
C SER A 61 -6.55 -6.08 -8.10
N ASP A 62 -5.98 -6.24 -6.91
CA ASP A 62 -4.95 -5.35 -6.43
C ASP A 62 -3.65 -5.57 -7.21
N VAL A 63 -3.16 -4.53 -7.84
CA VAL A 63 -1.79 -4.48 -8.37
C VAL A 63 -0.81 -4.29 -7.22
N VAL A 64 -1.15 -3.36 -6.33
CA VAL A 64 -0.50 -3.13 -5.05
C VAL A 64 -1.56 -2.94 -3.98
N PHE A 65 -1.37 -3.53 -2.83
CA PHE A 65 -2.19 -3.35 -1.65
C PHE A 65 -1.41 -2.58 -0.59
N LEU A 66 -1.84 -1.37 -0.30
CA LEU A 66 -1.28 -0.52 0.74
C LEU A 66 -2.36 -0.23 1.77
N ALA A 67 -2.08 -0.52 3.02
CA ALA A 67 -3.04 -0.41 4.08
C ALA A 67 -2.40 -0.29 5.47
N GLY A 68 -3.11 0.34 6.39
CA GLY A 68 -2.65 0.49 7.77
C GLY A 68 -3.42 1.57 8.52
N THR A 69 -2.92 1.91 9.68
CA THR A 69 -3.36 3.08 10.44
C THR A 69 -2.32 4.17 10.28
N GLY A 70 -2.76 5.37 9.92
CA GLY A 70 -1.81 6.44 9.64
C GLY A 70 -2.47 7.73 9.19
N GLY A 71 -1.79 8.43 8.31
CA GLY A 71 -2.28 9.68 7.74
C GLY A 71 -1.53 10.04 6.47
N GLY A 72 -2.08 11.00 5.74
CA GLY A 72 -1.46 11.45 4.51
C GLY A 72 -2.10 12.71 3.96
N ILE A 73 -1.52 13.18 2.87
CA ILE A 73 -2.03 14.28 2.07
C ILE A 73 -2.06 13.87 0.60
N TYR A 74 -3.19 14.11 -0.04
CA TYR A 74 -3.42 13.75 -1.44
C TYR A 74 -3.67 14.99 -2.30
N ASP A 75 -3.42 14.81 -3.59
CA ASP A 75 -3.62 15.81 -4.62
C ASP A 75 -2.83 17.10 -4.39
N VAL A 76 -1.58 16.97 -3.93
CA VAL A 76 -0.63 18.09 -3.91
C VAL A 76 -0.22 18.38 -5.35
N LYS A 77 -0.63 19.52 -5.89
CA LYS A 77 -0.44 19.93 -7.30
C LYS A 77 0.77 20.84 -7.42
N TRP A 78 1.87 20.32 -7.92
CA TRP A 78 3.08 21.12 -8.14
C TRP A 78 2.97 22.02 -9.36
N ASN A 79 2.26 21.52 -10.39
CA ASN A 79 1.87 22.23 -11.60
C ASN A 79 0.72 21.49 -12.30
N ASP A 80 0.31 21.92 -13.49
CA ASP A 80 -0.82 21.35 -14.24
C ASP A 80 -0.62 19.88 -14.63
N SER A 81 0.62 19.41 -14.67
CA SER A 81 0.97 18.06 -15.14
C SER A 81 1.47 17.12 -14.03
N LEU A 82 1.83 17.65 -12.85
CA LEU A 82 2.43 16.86 -11.77
C LEU A 82 1.64 17.03 -10.48
N ARG A 83 1.13 15.93 -9.97
CA ARG A 83 0.54 15.82 -8.64
C ARG A 83 1.18 14.69 -7.83
N SER A 84 1.18 14.84 -6.52
CA SER A 84 1.75 13.86 -5.59
C SER A 84 0.81 13.56 -4.44
N ASN A 85 0.83 12.31 -4.00
CA ASN A 85 0.19 11.82 -2.81
C ASN A 85 1.26 11.32 -1.85
N PHE A 86 1.16 11.70 -0.58
CA PHE A 86 2.08 11.26 0.48
C PHE A 86 1.30 10.59 1.58
N SER A 87 1.85 9.51 2.12
CA SER A 87 1.23 8.80 3.23
C SER A 87 2.25 8.13 4.14
N LEU A 88 1.86 8.00 5.40
CA LEU A 88 2.56 7.26 6.43
C LEU A 88 1.59 6.24 7.03
N TYR A 89 1.99 5.00 7.10
CA TYR A 89 1.24 3.92 7.74
C TYR A 89 2.06 3.24 8.81
N GLY A 90 1.38 2.86 9.88
CA GLY A 90 1.81 1.84 10.80
C GLY A 90 0.93 0.61 10.65
N ARG A 91 1.52 -0.56 10.54
CA ARG A 91 0.80 -1.83 10.53
C ARG A 91 1.62 -2.92 11.19
N ASN A 92 0.93 -3.88 11.78
CA ASN A 92 1.57 -5.13 12.16
C ASN A 92 1.76 -5.99 10.91
N PHE A 93 2.73 -6.87 10.93
CA PHE A 93 2.84 -7.89 9.90
C PHE A 93 1.57 -8.76 9.93
N GLY A 94 1.02 -9.00 8.73
CA GLY A 94 -0.31 -9.56 8.55
C GLY A 94 -0.59 -10.90 9.20
N ASP A 95 -1.30 -11.77 8.57
CA ASP A 95 -1.96 -13.01 8.99
C ASP A 95 -1.18 -13.98 9.91
N ILE A 96 -0.46 -13.46 10.86
CA ILE A 96 0.24 -14.25 11.81
C ILE A 96 -0.70 -14.48 12.98
N ALA A 97 -1.18 -15.69 13.05
CA ALA A 97 -2.19 -16.15 14.03
C ALA A 97 -1.72 -16.04 15.49
N ASP A 98 -0.51 -15.55 15.73
CA ASP A 98 0.05 -15.45 17.06
C ASP A 98 0.25 -14.00 17.49
N SER A 99 -0.25 -13.67 18.66
CA SER A 99 -0.07 -12.38 19.33
C SER A 99 1.39 -12.02 19.65
N SER A 100 2.33 -12.93 19.49
CA SER A 100 3.76 -12.69 19.66
C SER A 100 4.36 -11.80 18.57
N ASN A 101 3.67 -11.62 17.43
CA ASN A 101 4.09 -10.74 16.33
C ASN A 101 3.56 -9.32 16.46
N SER A 102 3.82 -8.68 17.58
CA SER A 102 3.45 -7.29 17.83
C SER A 102 4.39 -6.26 17.14
N VAL A 103 5.30 -6.70 16.30
CA VAL A 103 6.27 -5.83 15.65
C VAL A 103 5.59 -4.92 14.63
N GLN A 104 5.73 -3.62 14.85
CA GLN A 104 5.21 -2.58 13.96
C GLN A 104 6.13 -2.40 12.76
N ASN A 105 5.53 -2.38 11.58
CA ASN A 105 6.15 -1.92 10.36
C ASN A 105 5.64 -0.53 10.02
N TYR A 106 6.55 0.41 9.83
CA TYR A 106 6.26 1.77 9.38
C TYR A 106 6.55 1.88 7.89
N ILE A 107 5.59 2.44 7.15
CA ILE A 107 5.64 2.55 5.70
C ILE A 107 5.43 4.02 5.34
N VAL A 108 6.40 4.63 4.68
CA VAL A 108 6.27 5.95 4.08
C VAL A 108 6.13 5.76 2.58
N SER A 109 5.11 6.34 1.98
CA SER A 109 4.84 6.22 0.55
C SER A 109 4.69 7.59 -0.10
N MET A 110 5.24 7.70 -1.29
CA MET A 110 5.04 8.81 -2.21
C MET A 110 4.59 8.26 -3.55
N ASN A 111 3.48 8.76 -4.05
CA ASN A 111 2.94 8.39 -5.36
C ASN A 111 2.77 9.64 -6.22
N ASN A 112 3.42 9.68 -7.36
CA ASN A 112 3.44 10.82 -8.26
C ASN A 112 2.74 10.45 -9.57
N PHE A 113 1.99 11.40 -10.11
CA PHE A 113 1.35 11.31 -11.40
C PHE A 113 1.84 12.45 -12.28
N ALA A 114 2.43 12.10 -13.41
CA ALA A 114 2.95 13.04 -14.40
C ALA A 114 2.38 12.67 -15.78
N GLY A 115 1.26 13.29 -16.15
CA GLY A 115 0.50 12.89 -17.35
C GLY A 115 0.10 11.40 -17.26
N PRO A 116 0.46 10.58 -18.24
CA PRO A 116 0.14 9.15 -18.23
C PRO A 116 1.03 8.30 -17.33
N VAL A 117 2.06 8.88 -16.72
CA VAL A 117 3.06 8.15 -15.93
C VAL A 117 2.74 8.23 -14.45
N GLN A 118 2.73 7.09 -13.80
CA GLN A 118 2.65 6.94 -12.34
C GLN A 118 3.97 6.42 -11.79
N MET A 119 4.47 7.04 -10.74
CA MET A 119 5.68 6.62 -10.04
C MET A 119 5.40 6.56 -8.53
N MET A 120 5.32 5.36 -7.98
CA MET A 120 5.19 5.15 -6.56
C MET A 120 6.50 4.63 -5.97
N VAL A 121 6.90 5.19 -4.84
CA VAL A 121 8.04 4.71 -4.05
C VAL A 121 7.59 4.62 -2.60
N SER A 122 7.92 3.50 -1.95
CA SER A 122 7.67 3.30 -0.53
C SER A 122 8.93 2.82 0.17
N GLY A 123 9.21 3.40 1.33
CA GLY A 123 10.24 2.95 2.26
C GLY A 123 9.60 2.31 3.48
N MET A 124 10.20 1.25 4.00
CA MET A 124 9.67 0.49 5.12
C MET A 124 10.72 0.26 6.19
N ARG A 125 10.28 0.24 7.45
CA ARG A 125 11.12 -0.09 8.59
C ARG A 125 10.33 -0.78 9.67
N ALA A 126 10.76 -1.98 10.05
CA ALA A 126 10.33 -2.70 11.25
C ALA A 126 11.36 -2.52 12.37
N LYS A 127 10.90 -2.53 13.62
CA LYS A 127 11.77 -2.28 14.76
C LYS A 127 12.62 -3.48 15.11
N ASP A 128 12.02 -4.68 15.08
CA ASP A 128 12.63 -5.91 15.58
C ASP A 128 12.33 -7.07 14.65
N ASN A 129 13.23 -8.02 14.51
CA ASN A 129 13.04 -9.21 13.70
C ASN A 129 13.15 -10.53 14.48
N ASP A 130 13.66 -10.49 15.72
CA ASP A 130 13.93 -11.71 16.50
C ASP A 130 12.65 -12.38 16.99
N GLU A 131 11.59 -11.64 17.18
CA GLU A 131 10.29 -12.13 17.65
C GLU A 131 9.33 -12.47 16.51
N ARG A 132 9.69 -12.20 15.27
CA ARG A 132 8.83 -12.48 14.12
C ARG A 132 8.79 -13.96 13.77
N GLN A 133 7.63 -14.40 13.35
CA GLN A 133 7.40 -15.79 12.93
C GLN A 133 6.90 -15.83 11.48
N ASP A 134 7.18 -16.93 10.80
CA ASP A 134 6.60 -17.23 9.50
C ASP A 134 5.12 -17.68 9.64
N THR A 135 4.47 -17.96 8.53
CA THR A 135 3.08 -18.43 8.49
C THR A 135 2.86 -19.79 9.19
N ASN A 136 3.94 -20.51 9.50
CA ASN A 136 3.91 -21.79 10.20
C ASN A 136 4.25 -21.64 11.70
N GLY A 137 4.46 -20.41 12.18
CA GLY A 137 4.84 -20.11 13.55
C GLY A 137 6.32 -20.33 13.88
N ASN A 138 7.20 -20.51 12.88
CA ASN A 138 8.63 -20.68 13.13
C ASN A 138 9.31 -19.32 13.25
N PRO A 139 10.23 -19.14 14.22
CA PRO A 139 10.97 -17.90 14.35
C PRO A 139 11.79 -17.58 13.11
N VAL A 140 11.66 -16.36 12.58
CA VAL A 140 12.44 -15.85 11.45
C VAL A 140 13.64 -15.08 12.00
N LYS A 141 14.60 -15.79 12.59
CA LYS A 141 15.74 -15.16 13.27
C LYS A 141 16.87 -14.79 12.32
N GLY A 142 17.53 -13.69 12.64
CA GLY A 142 18.85 -13.30 12.14
C GLY A 142 18.93 -12.79 10.72
N ASP A 143 18.00 -13.19 9.85
CA ASP A 143 18.03 -12.93 8.41
C ASP A 143 16.77 -12.21 7.90
N ALA A 144 15.79 -12.00 8.78
CA ALA A 144 14.58 -11.28 8.45
C ALA A 144 14.88 -9.80 8.18
N ALA A 145 14.22 -9.25 7.15
CA ALA A 145 14.41 -7.86 6.78
C ALA A 145 13.86 -6.91 7.85
N ASN A 146 14.64 -5.93 8.25
CA ASN A 146 14.21 -4.81 9.10
C ASN A 146 13.89 -3.56 8.30
N THR A 147 14.35 -3.49 7.06
CA THR A 147 14.11 -2.39 6.15
C THR A 147 13.69 -2.91 4.79
N GLY A 148 13.03 -2.07 4.02
CA GLY A 148 12.67 -2.41 2.67
C GLY A 148 12.33 -1.19 1.84
N VAL A 149 12.35 -1.41 0.53
CA VAL A 149 11.89 -0.44 -0.45
C VAL A 149 10.96 -1.12 -1.44
N HIS A 150 9.99 -0.38 -1.92
CA HIS A 150 9.09 -0.79 -2.98
C HIS A 150 8.97 0.34 -3.98
N ALA A 151 8.93 0.00 -5.26
CA ALA A 151 8.71 0.94 -6.33
C ALA A 151 7.72 0.39 -7.36
N LEU A 152 6.92 1.28 -7.92
CA LEU A 152 6.04 1.01 -9.05
C LEU A 152 6.25 2.09 -10.09
N LEU A 153 6.46 1.67 -11.34
CA LEU A 153 6.38 2.52 -12.52
C LEU A 153 5.18 2.07 -13.35
N GLY A 154 4.21 2.95 -13.49
CA GLY A 154 2.96 2.74 -14.21
C GLY A 154 2.84 3.61 -15.45
N LEU A 155 2.16 3.10 -16.46
CA LEU A 155 1.76 3.83 -17.65
C LEU A 155 0.26 3.64 -17.86
N HIS A 156 -0.48 4.75 -17.93
CA HIS A 156 -1.92 4.81 -18.11
C HIS A 156 -2.22 5.47 -19.45
N ASN A 157 -2.95 4.82 -20.33
CA ASN A 157 -3.30 5.35 -21.64
C ASN A 157 -4.81 5.30 -21.86
N ASP A 158 -5.33 6.32 -22.52
CA ASP A 158 -6.73 6.42 -22.99
C ASP A 158 -6.92 5.73 -24.35
N SER A 159 -6.20 4.64 -24.55
CA SER A 159 -6.29 3.78 -25.72
C SER A 159 -5.93 2.35 -25.38
N PHE A 160 -6.45 1.38 -26.12
CA PHE A 160 -6.03 -0.01 -26.00
C PHE A 160 -4.62 -0.16 -26.58
N TYR A 161 -3.61 0.06 -25.75
CA TYR A 161 -2.18 -0.02 -26.08
C TYR A 161 -1.76 0.80 -27.31
N GLY A 162 -2.42 1.94 -27.56
CA GLY A 162 -2.17 2.78 -28.75
C GLY A 162 -2.73 2.23 -30.06
N LEU A 163 -3.44 1.10 -30.04
CA LEU A 163 -3.91 0.40 -31.23
C LEU A 163 -5.32 0.81 -31.67
N ARG A 164 -6.19 1.11 -30.71
CA ARG A 164 -7.59 1.46 -30.94
C ARG A 164 -8.22 2.15 -29.73
N GLU A 165 -9.47 2.58 -29.84
CA GLU A 165 -10.23 3.12 -28.71
C GLU A 165 -10.28 2.15 -27.53
N GLY A 166 -10.24 2.70 -26.31
CA GLY A 166 -10.26 1.93 -25.08
C GLY A 166 -9.39 2.54 -24.01
N ALA A 167 -8.91 1.73 -23.10
CA ALA A 167 -7.95 2.15 -22.08
C ALA A 167 -6.94 1.04 -21.82
N SER A 168 -5.74 1.40 -21.37
CA SER A 168 -4.75 0.44 -20.91
C SER A 168 -3.93 0.98 -19.75
N LYS A 169 -3.58 0.07 -18.85
CA LYS A 169 -2.69 0.33 -17.72
C LYS A 169 -1.62 -0.75 -17.67
N THR A 170 -0.37 -0.34 -17.51
CA THR A 170 0.77 -1.25 -17.40
C THR A 170 1.62 -0.80 -16.24
N ALA A 171 2.10 -1.73 -15.43
CA ALA A 171 3.01 -1.43 -14.31
C ALA A 171 4.15 -2.42 -14.22
N LEU A 172 5.31 -1.89 -13.90
CA LEU A 172 6.48 -2.63 -13.45
C LEU A 172 6.71 -2.33 -11.98
N LEU A 173 6.80 -3.35 -11.16
CA LEU A 173 7.01 -3.27 -9.72
C LEU A 173 8.34 -3.89 -9.35
N TYR A 174 8.98 -3.30 -8.36
CA TYR A 174 10.19 -3.80 -7.75
C TYR A 174 10.09 -3.70 -6.23
N GLY A 175 10.58 -4.71 -5.54
CA GLY A 175 10.67 -4.70 -4.08
C GLY A 175 11.94 -5.36 -3.57
N HIS A 176 12.47 -4.82 -2.48
CA HIS A 176 13.64 -5.34 -1.78
C HIS A 176 13.39 -5.35 -0.27
N GLY A 177 13.92 -6.38 0.40
CA GLY A 177 13.75 -6.57 1.83
C GLY A 177 12.28 -6.66 2.22
N LEU A 178 11.80 -5.82 3.15
CA LEU A 178 10.37 -5.74 3.52
C LEU A 178 9.45 -5.33 2.36
N GLY A 179 9.99 -4.79 1.28
CA GLY A 179 9.26 -4.44 0.07
C GLY A 179 9.16 -5.57 -0.95
N ALA A 180 9.80 -6.71 -0.73
CA ALA A 180 9.83 -7.80 -1.69
C ALA A 180 8.47 -8.49 -1.88
N GLU A 181 7.52 -8.37 -0.94
CA GLU A 181 6.10 -8.62 -1.19
C GLU A 181 5.51 -7.44 -1.97
N VAL A 182 5.71 -7.44 -3.27
CA VAL A 182 5.39 -6.30 -4.14
C VAL A 182 3.89 -6.05 -4.29
N LYS A 183 3.03 -7.00 -3.97
CA LYS A 183 1.59 -6.83 -3.94
C LYS A 183 1.13 -6.25 -2.61
N GLY A 184 1.52 -6.85 -1.51
CA GLY A 184 1.11 -6.44 -0.17
C GLY A 184 2.21 -5.65 0.54
N VAL A 185 2.44 -4.43 0.12
CA VAL A 185 3.56 -3.59 0.60
C VAL A 185 3.68 -3.59 2.12
N GLY A 186 4.79 -4.15 2.62
CA GLY A 186 5.08 -4.21 4.05
C GLY A 186 4.14 -5.10 4.86
N SER A 187 3.49 -6.10 4.24
CA SER A 187 2.57 -7.02 4.93
C SER A 187 3.21 -8.31 5.42
N ASP A 188 4.36 -8.69 4.89
CA ASP A 188 5.04 -9.94 5.22
C ASP A 188 6.28 -9.68 6.09
N GLY A 189 6.24 -10.16 7.32
CA GLY A 189 7.33 -10.08 8.29
C GLY A 189 8.38 -11.19 8.15
N ALA A 190 8.11 -12.22 7.35
CA ALA A 190 9.03 -13.34 7.14
C ALA A 190 10.04 -13.09 6.01
N LEU A 191 9.93 -11.98 5.30
CA LEU A 191 10.85 -11.62 4.23
C LEU A 191 12.29 -11.46 4.73
N ARG A 192 13.23 -11.96 3.94
CA ARG A 192 14.65 -11.90 4.25
C ARG A 192 15.29 -10.60 3.76
N SER A 193 16.36 -10.18 4.40
CA SER A 193 17.06 -8.93 4.10
C SER A 193 17.57 -8.85 2.65
N GLY A 194 17.92 -9.97 2.05
CA GLY A 194 18.36 -10.07 0.65
C GLY A 194 17.25 -10.36 -0.36
N ALA A 195 15.99 -10.44 0.05
CA ALA A 195 14.88 -10.73 -0.86
C ALA A 195 14.71 -9.62 -1.91
N ASN A 196 14.51 -10.02 -3.16
CA ASN A 196 14.23 -9.13 -4.29
C ASN A 196 13.12 -9.73 -5.14
N THR A 197 12.19 -8.91 -5.56
CA THR A 197 11.07 -9.33 -6.40
C THR A 197 10.80 -8.31 -7.49
N TRP A 198 10.56 -8.80 -8.70
CA TRP A 198 10.02 -8.04 -9.82
C TRP A 198 8.65 -8.57 -10.20
N ARG A 199 7.73 -7.69 -10.51
CA ARG A 199 6.41 -8.04 -10.99
C ARG A 199 6.02 -7.13 -12.14
N PHE A 200 5.44 -7.73 -13.18
CA PHE A 200 4.80 -7.01 -14.28
C PHE A 200 3.30 -7.22 -14.20
N ALA A 201 2.52 -6.16 -14.39
CA ALA A 201 1.07 -6.20 -14.48
C ALA A 201 0.62 -5.37 -15.67
N SER A 202 -0.32 -5.87 -16.44
CA SER A 202 -0.90 -5.13 -17.57
C SER A 202 -2.37 -5.46 -17.72
N TYR A 203 -3.14 -4.43 -18.09
CA TYR A 203 -4.57 -4.52 -18.35
C TYR A 203 -4.93 -3.62 -19.52
N GLY A 204 -5.81 -4.11 -20.38
CA GLY A 204 -6.38 -3.32 -21.47
C GLY A 204 -7.84 -3.69 -21.70
N THR A 205 -8.64 -2.69 -22.05
CA THR A 205 -10.05 -2.83 -22.44
C THR A 205 -10.35 -2.02 -23.68
N THR A 206 -11.33 -2.47 -24.43
CA THR A 206 -11.86 -1.81 -25.65
C THR A 206 -13.34 -1.64 -25.53
#